data_c43583d210b5b5a9e0312c74373e803a
#
_entry.id   c43583d210b5b5a9e0312c74373e803a
#
_cell.length_a   1.000
_cell.length_b   1.000
_cell.length_c   1.000
_cell.angle_alpha   90.00
_cell.angle_beta   90.00
_cell.angle_gamma   90.00
#
_symmetry.space_group_name_H-M   'P 1'
#
loop_
_entity.id
_entity.type
_entity.pdbx_description
1 polymer ?
#
loop_
_entity_poly.entity_id
_entity_poly.type
_entity_poly.pdbx_seq_one_letter_code
_entity_poly.pdbx_strand_id
1 'polypeptide(L)'
;LFLPLILFYAGTNFYKGVNYHFFGVYEINTRTEGELGKFVSSIYKIKSDHRDKNIWAPYDAIEKAFDASETLQKYPELEESILNTVWFDGGKSMIAGDFLTWVLRTSLDSTGLWKSDAQINELFAQVNEEISQAFVDGTLEKDDRISLTSSGGSRTFSEILELQDEITQTYRTSILMEG
;
A
#
# COMPACT_ATOMS: atom_id res chain seq x y z
N LEU A 1 -8.73 -33.22 -1.33
CA LEU A 1 -8.42 -31.95 -0.63
C LEU A 1 -7.71 -30.92 -1.52
N PHE A 2 -6.91 -31.33 -2.53
CA PHE A 2 -6.14 -30.42 -3.39
C PHE A 2 -6.92 -29.85 -4.57
N LEU A 3 -8.01 -30.49 -5.01
CA LEU A 3 -8.77 -30.03 -6.19
C LEU A 3 -9.29 -28.58 -6.10
N PRO A 4 -9.85 -28.11 -4.97
CA PRO A 4 -10.28 -26.71 -4.85
C PRO A 4 -9.12 -25.73 -5.00
N LEU A 5 -7.94 -26.07 -4.45
CA LEU A 5 -6.74 -25.22 -4.58
C LEU A 5 -6.24 -25.14 -6.02
N ILE A 6 -6.27 -26.27 -6.75
CA ILE A 6 -5.88 -26.31 -8.16
C ILE A 6 -6.86 -25.48 -8.99
N LEU A 7 -8.17 -25.61 -8.75
CA LEU A 7 -9.18 -24.84 -9.47
C LEU A 7 -9.10 -23.35 -9.18
N PHE A 8 -8.85 -22.98 -7.90
CA PHE A 8 -8.64 -21.60 -7.50
C PHE A 8 -7.39 -21.01 -8.21
N TYR A 9 -6.27 -21.73 -8.16
CA TYR A 9 -5.04 -21.30 -8.83
C TYR A 9 -5.21 -21.17 -10.36
N ALA A 10 -5.85 -22.14 -10.99
CA ALA A 10 -6.11 -22.11 -12.42
C ALA A 10 -7.06 -20.94 -12.81
N GLY A 11 -8.13 -20.73 -12.04
CA GLY A 11 -9.05 -19.61 -12.24
C GLY A 11 -8.38 -18.25 -12.06
N THR A 12 -7.55 -18.10 -11.03
CA THR A 12 -6.77 -16.89 -10.79
C THR A 12 -5.83 -16.57 -11.95
N ASN A 13 -5.07 -17.58 -12.42
CA ASN A 13 -4.14 -17.38 -13.54
C ASN A 13 -4.87 -17.14 -14.87
N PHE A 14 -6.01 -17.76 -15.08
CA PHE A 14 -6.85 -17.48 -16.25
C PHE A 14 -7.31 -16.00 -16.23
N TYR A 15 -7.80 -15.52 -15.09
CA TYR A 15 -8.23 -14.12 -14.93
C TYR A 15 -7.08 -13.14 -15.16
N LYS A 16 -5.90 -13.40 -14.58
CA LYS A 16 -4.69 -12.62 -14.82
C LYS A 16 -4.29 -12.62 -16.31
N GLY A 17 -4.43 -13.76 -16.99
CA GLY A 17 -4.19 -13.87 -18.43
C GLY A 17 -5.13 -13.01 -19.25
N VAL A 18 -6.42 -12.94 -18.88
CA VAL A 18 -7.40 -12.04 -19.48
C VAL A 18 -6.99 -10.58 -19.28
N ASN A 19 -6.63 -10.20 -18.05
CA ASN A 19 -6.16 -8.85 -17.77
C ASN A 19 -4.91 -8.49 -18.57
N TYR A 20 -3.97 -9.42 -18.70
CA TYR A 20 -2.78 -9.21 -19.52
C TYR A 20 -3.12 -8.97 -21.00
N HIS A 21 -4.09 -9.72 -21.53
CA HIS A 21 -4.52 -9.56 -22.93
C HIS A 21 -5.16 -8.19 -23.20
N PHE A 22 -5.98 -7.68 -22.27
CA PHE A 22 -6.73 -6.43 -22.46
C PHE A 22 -6.02 -5.19 -21.92
N PHE A 23 -5.26 -5.31 -20.85
CA PHE A 23 -4.67 -4.16 -20.11
C PHE A 23 -3.14 -4.19 -20.06
N GLY A 24 -2.51 -5.28 -20.53
CA GLY A 24 -1.04 -5.40 -20.55
C GLY A 24 -0.42 -5.74 -19.19
N VAL A 25 -1.22 -6.05 -18.17
CA VAL A 25 -0.75 -6.37 -16.81
C VAL A 25 -1.28 -7.72 -16.34
N TYR A 26 -0.39 -8.55 -15.75
CA TYR A 26 -0.72 -9.90 -15.27
C TYR A 26 -1.07 -9.86 -13.78
N GLU A 27 -2.18 -9.20 -13.44
CA GLU A 27 -2.62 -8.91 -12.08
C GLU A 27 -4.11 -9.19 -11.92
N ILE A 28 -4.57 -9.48 -10.69
CA ILE A 28 -6.01 -9.53 -10.37
C ILE A 28 -6.54 -8.10 -10.24
N ASN A 29 -5.79 -7.25 -9.54
CA ASN A 29 -6.13 -5.86 -9.32
C ASN A 29 -4.87 -5.03 -9.04
N THR A 30 -4.91 -3.76 -9.39
CA THR A 30 -3.80 -2.81 -9.19
C THR A 30 -3.67 -2.28 -7.76
N ARG A 31 -4.59 -2.64 -6.84
CA ARG A 31 -4.60 -2.17 -5.46
C ARG A 31 -3.60 -2.92 -4.58
N THR A 32 -3.51 -4.22 -4.74
CA THR A 32 -2.72 -5.10 -3.88
C THR A 32 -1.64 -5.84 -4.63
N GLU A 33 -1.70 -5.83 -5.94
CA GLU A 33 -0.73 -6.46 -6.84
C GLU A 33 -0.08 -5.41 -7.75
N GLY A 34 0.98 -5.82 -8.45
CA GLY A 34 1.69 -4.96 -9.36
C GLY A 34 2.58 -3.91 -8.68
N GLU A 35 3.13 -3.05 -9.49
CA GLU A 35 4.14 -2.10 -9.03
C GLU A 35 3.52 -0.94 -8.22
N LEU A 36 2.29 -0.52 -8.54
CA LEU A 36 1.58 0.47 -7.75
C LEU A 36 1.28 -0.04 -6.32
N GLY A 37 0.84 -1.30 -6.20
CA GLY A 37 0.61 -1.93 -4.90
C GLY A 37 1.90 -2.08 -4.07
N LYS A 38 3.03 -2.36 -4.72
CA LYS A 38 4.35 -2.39 -4.06
C LYS A 38 4.74 -1.00 -3.55
N PHE A 39 4.53 0.05 -4.35
CA PHE A 39 4.80 1.43 -3.93
C PHE A 39 3.98 1.81 -2.69
N VAL A 40 2.67 1.55 -2.71
CA VAL A 40 1.80 1.75 -1.54
C VAL A 40 2.34 1.01 -0.31
N SER A 41 2.76 -0.25 -0.48
CA SER A 41 3.36 -1.04 0.59
C SER A 41 4.68 -0.46 1.10
N SER A 42 5.44 0.23 0.24
CA SER A 42 6.68 0.89 0.62
C SER A 42 6.43 2.15 1.45
N ILE A 43 5.42 2.96 1.10
CA ILE A 43 4.99 4.12 1.91
C ILE A 43 4.69 3.70 3.36
N TYR A 44 4.01 2.56 3.55
CA TYR A 44 3.70 2.05 4.89
C TYR A 44 4.94 1.63 5.71
N LYS A 45 6.07 1.41 5.05
CA LYS A 45 7.33 1.01 5.68
C LYS A 45 8.27 2.19 5.95
N ILE A 46 7.99 3.36 5.41
CA ILE A 46 8.80 4.56 5.68
C ILE A 46 8.56 5.00 7.11
N LYS A 47 9.63 5.20 7.86
CA LYS A 47 9.56 5.73 9.22
C LYS A 47 9.05 7.17 9.21
N SER A 48 8.00 7.38 9.99
CA SER A 48 7.34 8.68 10.15
C SER A 48 7.30 9.09 11.60
N ASP A 49 7.51 10.37 11.87
CA ASP A 49 7.39 10.96 13.20
C ASP A 49 5.92 11.23 13.59
N HIS A 50 5.02 11.16 12.61
CA HIS A 50 3.59 11.46 12.75
C HIS A 50 2.68 10.23 12.71
N ARG A 51 3.24 9.02 12.77
CA ARG A 51 2.46 7.78 12.68
C ARG A 51 1.64 7.54 13.94
N ASP A 52 0.34 7.42 13.77
CA ASP A 52 -0.63 7.03 14.80
C ASP A 52 -1.00 5.54 14.67
N LYS A 53 -1.58 4.96 15.75
CA LYS A 53 -2.05 3.57 15.81
C LYS A 53 -3.17 3.26 14.81
N ASN A 54 -3.93 4.26 14.40
CA ASN A 54 -5.15 4.11 13.60
C ASN A 54 -4.97 4.51 12.15
N ILE A 55 -3.81 5.03 11.77
CA ILE A 55 -3.60 5.66 10.48
C ILE A 55 -2.30 5.16 9.87
N TRP A 56 -2.26 4.98 8.57
CA TRP A 56 -1.21 4.19 7.95
C TRP A 56 -0.33 4.91 6.93
N ALA A 57 -0.83 5.90 6.24
CA ALA A 57 -0.03 6.68 5.30
C ALA A 57 0.16 8.11 5.83
N PRO A 58 1.18 8.35 6.68
CA PRO A 58 1.50 9.69 7.14
C PRO A 58 1.91 10.59 6.00
N TYR A 59 1.58 11.87 6.12
CA TYR A 59 1.93 12.91 5.16
C TYR A 59 3.42 12.93 4.85
N ASP A 60 4.25 12.96 5.88
CA ASP A 60 5.71 12.99 5.75
C ASP A 60 6.31 11.73 5.14
N ALA A 61 5.66 10.56 5.26
CA ALA A 61 6.10 9.36 4.57
C ALA A 61 5.90 9.44 3.05
N ILE A 62 4.85 10.14 2.61
CA ILE A 62 4.60 10.39 1.19
C ILE A 62 5.65 11.39 0.67
N GLU A 63 5.87 12.53 1.36
CA GLU A 63 6.90 13.50 0.98
C GLU A 63 8.28 12.84 0.89
N LYS A 64 8.68 12.09 1.92
CA LYS A 64 9.96 11.36 1.91
C LYS A 64 10.10 10.40 0.72
N ALA A 65 9.01 9.76 0.29
CA ALA A 65 9.05 8.89 -0.88
C ALA A 65 9.25 9.68 -2.17
N PHE A 66 8.61 10.85 -2.31
CA PHE A 66 8.81 11.75 -3.45
C PHE A 66 10.23 12.29 -3.48
N ASP A 67 10.76 12.73 -2.33
CA ASP A 67 12.14 13.23 -2.20
C ASP A 67 13.19 12.15 -2.55
N ALA A 68 12.90 10.88 -2.27
CA ALA A 68 13.80 9.77 -2.49
C ALA A 68 13.75 9.18 -3.91
N SER A 69 12.79 9.59 -4.76
CA SER A 69 12.63 9.05 -6.10
C SER A 69 12.82 10.13 -7.16
N GLU A 70 13.92 10.05 -7.92
CA GLU A 70 14.18 10.94 -9.06
C GLU A 70 13.05 10.88 -10.12
N THR A 71 12.39 9.73 -10.22
CA THR A 71 11.26 9.55 -11.12
C THR A 71 10.03 10.30 -10.63
N LEU A 72 9.69 10.25 -9.34
CA LEU A 72 8.55 10.99 -8.77
C LEU A 72 8.80 12.49 -8.77
N GLN A 73 10.02 12.96 -8.54
CA GLN A 73 10.39 14.39 -8.58
C GLN A 73 10.11 15.06 -9.93
N LYS A 74 9.95 14.29 -11.00
CA LYS A 74 9.55 14.81 -12.33
C LYS A 74 8.06 15.18 -12.41
N TYR A 75 7.28 14.81 -11.40
CA TYR A 75 5.83 14.99 -11.37
C TYR A 75 5.37 15.72 -10.07
N PRO A 76 5.81 16.97 -9.84
CA PRO A 76 5.43 17.71 -8.64
C PRO A 76 3.93 17.93 -8.53
N GLU A 77 3.21 17.99 -9.66
CA GLU A 77 1.76 18.08 -9.69
C GLU A 77 1.06 16.82 -9.15
N LEU A 78 1.70 15.65 -9.27
CA LEU A 78 1.20 14.42 -8.67
C LEU A 78 1.33 14.47 -7.14
N GLU A 79 2.47 14.90 -6.63
CA GLU A 79 2.68 15.10 -5.21
C GLU A 79 1.67 16.09 -4.63
N GLU A 80 1.51 17.25 -5.24
CA GLU A 80 0.55 18.28 -4.84
C GLU A 80 -0.88 17.73 -4.82
N SER A 81 -1.27 16.97 -5.84
CA SER A 81 -2.60 16.35 -5.92
C SER A 81 -2.83 15.36 -4.78
N ILE A 82 -1.83 14.54 -4.44
CA ILE A 82 -1.91 13.58 -3.35
C ILE A 82 -2.01 14.30 -2.00
N LEU A 83 -1.12 15.24 -1.74
CA LEU A 83 -1.02 15.93 -0.46
C LEU A 83 -2.16 16.91 -0.18
N ASN A 84 -2.87 17.38 -1.21
CA ASN A 84 -4.05 18.22 -1.07
C ASN A 84 -5.38 17.46 -1.13
N THR A 85 -5.35 16.12 -1.07
CA THR A 85 -6.58 15.32 -1.09
C THR A 85 -7.45 15.57 0.14
N VAL A 86 -8.77 15.46 -0.04
CA VAL A 86 -9.76 15.51 1.05
C VAL A 86 -9.73 14.28 1.96
N TRP A 87 -8.99 13.24 1.58
CA TRP A 87 -8.84 12.00 2.35
C TRP A 87 -7.85 12.12 3.52
N PHE A 88 -7.08 13.20 3.60
CA PHE A 88 -6.34 13.51 4.81
C PHE A 88 -7.32 13.86 5.93
N ASP A 89 -6.98 13.44 7.16
CA ASP A 89 -7.71 13.83 8.34
C ASP A 89 -7.71 15.36 8.54
N GLY A 90 -8.52 15.87 9.45
CA GLY A 90 -8.68 17.31 9.68
C GLY A 90 -7.38 18.07 10.00
N GLY A 91 -6.31 17.37 10.37
CA GLY A 91 -4.96 17.92 10.59
C GLY A 91 -4.04 17.81 9.39
N LYS A 92 -4.49 17.20 8.28
CA LYS A 92 -3.66 16.87 7.11
C LYS A 92 -2.40 16.07 7.47
N SER A 93 -2.47 15.25 8.50
CA SER A 93 -1.32 14.49 8.98
C SER A 93 -1.19 13.13 8.32
N MET A 94 -2.30 12.54 7.91
CA MET A 94 -2.35 11.16 7.44
C MET A 94 -3.54 10.86 6.55
N ILE A 95 -3.38 9.93 5.61
CA ILE A 95 -4.50 9.34 4.87
C ILE A 95 -5.09 8.20 5.71
N ALA A 96 -6.37 8.31 6.04
CA ALA A 96 -7.07 7.32 6.83
C ALA A 96 -7.32 6.02 6.04
N GLY A 97 -7.22 4.90 6.74
CA GLY A 97 -7.55 3.61 6.19
C GLY A 97 -6.69 3.18 5.00
N ASP A 98 -7.27 2.42 4.14
CA ASP A 98 -6.65 1.94 2.91
C ASP A 98 -6.89 2.87 1.70
N PHE A 99 -7.22 4.13 1.98
CA PHE A 99 -7.56 5.11 0.94
C PHE A 99 -6.35 5.57 0.12
N LEU A 100 -5.12 5.34 0.55
CA LEU A 100 -3.93 5.77 -0.20
C LEU A 100 -3.95 5.28 -1.65
N THR A 101 -4.35 4.04 -1.91
CA THR A 101 -4.45 3.52 -3.28
C THR A 101 -5.46 4.28 -4.13
N TRP A 102 -6.59 4.67 -3.52
CA TRP A 102 -7.61 5.47 -4.21
C TRP A 102 -7.11 6.89 -4.48
N VAL A 103 -6.44 7.49 -3.51
CA VAL A 103 -5.82 8.82 -3.67
C VAL A 103 -4.81 8.81 -4.81
N LEU A 104 -3.89 7.85 -4.82
CA LEU A 104 -2.89 7.71 -5.88
C LEU A 104 -3.56 7.53 -7.25
N ARG A 105 -4.54 6.64 -7.36
CA ARG A 105 -5.23 6.40 -8.62
C ARG A 105 -5.95 7.66 -9.13
N THR A 106 -6.68 8.34 -8.25
CA THR A 106 -7.38 9.57 -8.59
C THR A 106 -6.41 10.69 -8.98
N SER A 107 -5.30 10.81 -8.26
CA SER A 107 -4.27 11.82 -8.55
C SER A 107 -3.55 11.55 -9.88
N LEU A 108 -3.22 10.30 -10.16
CA LEU A 108 -2.64 9.90 -11.45
C LEU A 108 -3.57 10.15 -12.63
N ASP A 109 -4.87 9.92 -12.44
CA ASP A 109 -5.90 10.20 -13.46
C ASP A 109 -6.09 11.71 -13.64
N SER A 110 -6.25 12.47 -12.56
CA SER A 110 -6.49 13.92 -12.62
C SER A 110 -5.29 14.72 -13.18
N THR A 111 -4.07 14.24 -12.98
CA THR A 111 -2.86 14.82 -13.56
C THR A 111 -2.58 14.32 -14.99
N GLY A 112 -3.42 13.41 -15.50
CA GLY A 112 -3.27 12.85 -16.85
C GLY A 112 -2.10 11.88 -17.01
N LEU A 113 -1.53 11.41 -15.92
CA LEU A 113 -0.43 10.43 -15.91
C LEU A 113 -0.91 9.00 -16.16
N TRP A 114 -2.17 8.70 -15.82
CA TRP A 114 -2.74 7.38 -16.07
C TRP A 114 -3.23 7.24 -17.51
N LYS A 115 -2.41 6.70 -18.40
CA LYS A 115 -2.79 6.43 -19.80
C LYS A 115 -3.10 4.98 -20.06
N SER A 116 -2.43 4.07 -19.36
CA SER A 116 -2.69 2.63 -19.38
C SER A 116 -2.10 1.97 -18.14
N ASP A 117 -2.64 0.82 -17.76
CA ASP A 117 -2.13 0.04 -16.62
C ASP A 117 -0.68 -0.41 -16.85
N ALA A 118 -0.34 -0.77 -18.08
CA ALA A 118 1.03 -1.17 -18.44
C ALA A 118 2.03 -0.01 -18.22
N GLN A 119 1.68 1.21 -18.64
CA GLN A 119 2.54 2.38 -18.45
C GLN A 119 2.70 2.74 -16.98
N ILE A 120 1.62 2.67 -16.20
CA ILE A 120 1.68 2.91 -14.75
C ILE A 120 2.54 1.85 -14.06
N ASN A 121 2.42 0.59 -14.47
CA ASN A 121 3.24 -0.48 -13.92
C ASN A 121 4.74 -0.28 -14.23
N GLU A 122 5.08 0.17 -15.44
CA GLU A 122 6.46 0.52 -15.80
C GLU A 122 7.00 1.71 -15.01
N LEU A 123 6.22 2.77 -14.87
CA LEU A 123 6.57 3.95 -14.06
C LEU A 123 6.87 3.55 -12.60
N PHE A 124 5.95 2.80 -11.98
CA PHE A 124 6.12 2.41 -10.58
C PHE A 124 7.15 1.29 -10.38
N ALA A 125 7.50 0.51 -11.40
CA ALA A 125 8.65 -0.39 -11.33
C ALA A 125 9.95 0.39 -11.10
N GLN A 126 10.15 1.48 -11.83
CA GLN A 126 11.31 2.36 -11.64
C GLN A 126 11.29 3.04 -10.27
N VAL A 127 10.14 3.59 -9.86
CA VAL A 127 9.97 4.21 -8.53
C VAL A 127 10.30 3.20 -7.41
N ASN A 128 9.83 1.97 -7.51
CA ASN A 128 10.09 0.93 -6.50
C ASN A 128 11.56 0.56 -6.39
N GLU A 129 12.28 0.56 -7.52
CA GLU A 129 13.74 0.38 -7.54
C GLU A 129 14.44 1.50 -6.77
N GLU A 130 14.09 2.76 -7.05
CA GLU A 130 14.64 3.96 -6.41
C GLU A 130 14.35 3.96 -4.89
N ILE A 131 13.11 3.69 -4.49
CA ILE A 131 12.71 3.58 -3.08
C ILE A 131 13.43 2.41 -2.38
N SER A 132 13.58 1.28 -3.06
CA SER A 132 14.31 0.14 -2.51
C SER A 132 15.78 0.49 -2.28
N GLN A 133 16.40 1.20 -3.20
CA GLN A 133 17.77 1.67 -3.05
C GLN A 133 17.90 2.68 -1.91
N ALA A 134 16.97 3.62 -1.78
CA ALA A 134 16.93 4.59 -0.70
C ALA A 134 16.81 3.93 0.70
N PHE A 135 16.14 2.79 0.79
CA PHE A 135 16.14 1.98 2.02
C PHE A 135 17.49 1.26 2.26
N VAL A 136 18.21 0.89 1.21
CA VAL A 136 19.50 0.19 1.32
C VAL A 136 20.62 1.15 1.74
N ASP A 137 20.64 2.34 1.18
CA ASP A 137 21.67 3.34 1.45
C ASP A 137 21.38 4.21 2.69
N GLY A 138 20.20 4.06 3.29
CA GLY A 138 19.80 4.75 4.52
C GLY A 138 19.22 6.15 4.29
N THR A 139 18.98 6.57 3.05
CA THR A 139 18.24 7.80 2.72
C THR A 139 16.81 7.72 3.27
N LEU A 140 16.19 6.54 3.21
CA LEU A 140 14.92 6.24 3.86
C LEU A 140 15.13 5.27 5.02
N GLU A 141 14.64 5.65 6.21
CA GLU A 141 14.59 4.74 7.34
C GLU A 141 13.32 3.88 7.31
N LYS A 142 13.46 2.59 7.66
CA LYS A 142 12.31 1.69 7.78
C LYS A 142 11.67 1.81 9.16
N ASP A 143 10.34 1.79 9.16
CA ASP A 143 9.55 1.52 10.36
C ASP A 143 9.68 0.02 10.71
N ASP A 144 9.96 -0.31 11.96
CA ASP A 144 10.08 -1.66 12.49
C ASP A 144 8.72 -2.26 12.93
N ARG A 145 7.64 -1.48 12.80
CA ARG A 145 6.30 -1.90 13.16
C ARG A 145 5.74 -2.93 12.19
N ILE A 146 4.87 -3.78 12.71
CA ILE A 146 4.22 -4.86 11.98
C ILE A 146 2.83 -4.40 11.55
N SER A 147 2.55 -4.44 10.25
CA SER A 147 1.21 -4.27 9.71
C SER A 147 0.64 -5.64 9.35
N LEU A 148 -0.42 -6.05 10.05
CA LEU A 148 -1.07 -7.35 9.83
C LEU A 148 -2.15 -7.30 8.76
N THR A 149 -2.67 -6.10 8.49
CA THR A 149 -3.73 -5.89 7.49
C THR A 149 -3.55 -4.54 6.82
N SER A 150 -4.09 -4.38 5.63
CA SER A 150 -4.17 -3.08 4.94
C SER A 150 -5.17 -2.11 5.61
N SER A 151 -5.97 -2.61 6.55
CA SER A 151 -7.02 -1.84 7.24
C SER A 151 -6.74 -1.61 8.72
N GLY A 152 -5.59 -2.02 9.21
CA GLY A 152 -5.17 -1.85 10.60
C GLY A 152 -3.82 -1.16 10.69
N GLY A 153 -3.73 -0.11 11.49
CA GLY A 153 -2.46 0.59 11.73
C GLY A 153 -1.37 -0.38 12.20
N SER A 154 -0.13 -0.05 11.87
CA SER A 154 1.03 -0.85 12.28
C SER A 154 1.21 -0.84 13.80
N ARG A 155 1.67 -1.95 14.36
CA ARG A 155 1.89 -2.18 15.78
C ARG A 155 3.33 -2.62 16.03
N THR A 156 3.87 -2.25 17.17
CA THR A 156 5.09 -2.88 17.66
C THR A 156 4.78 -4.31 18.11
N PHE A 157 5.82 -5.15 18.18
CA PHE A 157 5.67 -6.51 18.68
C PHE A 157 5.14 -6.54 20.12
N SER A 158 5.54 -5.58 20.97
CA SER A 158 5.04 -5.44 22.34
C SER A 158 3.55 -5.18 22.37
N GLU A 159 3.06 -4.23 21.54
CA GLU A 159 1.64 -3.92 21.43
C GLU A 159 0.81 -5.12 20.94
N ILE A 160 1.38 -5.98 20.08
CA ILE A 160 0.71 -7.21 19.63
C ILE A 160 0.60 -8.21 20.79
N LEU A 161 1.64 -8.34 21.62
CA LEU A 161 1.60 -9.23 22.80
C LEU A 161 0.59 -8.74 23.84
N GLU A 162 0.43 -7.43 24.04
CA GLU A 162 -0.58 -6.86 24.95
C GLU A 162 -2.02 -7.20 24.52
N LEU A 163 -2.26 -7.41 23.22
CA LEU A 163 -3.57 -7.79 22.70
C LEU A 163 -3.84 -9.31 22.72
N GLN A 164 -2.93 -10.12 23.22
CA GLN A 164 -3.04 -11.58 23.15
C GLN A 164 -4.33 -12.11 23.78
N ASP A 165 -4.74 -11.55 24.92
CA ASP A 165 -5.95 -11.99 25.63
C ASP A 165 -7.21 -11.62 24.85
N GLU A 166 -7.27 -10.41 24.29
CA GLU A 166 -8.39 -9.95 23.45
C GLU A 166 -8.50 -10.78 22.16
N ILE A 167 -7.38 -11.08 21.52
CA ILE A 167 -7.32 -11.93 20.32
C ILE A 167 -7.83 -13.33 20.65
N THR A 168 -7.40 -13.88 21.79
CA THR A 168 -7.81 -15.22 22.24
C THR A 168 -9.31 -15.26 22.55
N GLN A 169 -9.83 -14.26 23.25
CA GLN A 169 -11.25 -14.15 23.56
C GLN A 169 -12.08 -13.99 22.29
N THR A 170 -11.66 -13.10 21.37
CA THR A 170 -12.34 -12.91 20.10
C THR A 170 -12.38 -14.20 19.28
N TYR A 171 -11.27 -14.94 19.23
CA TYR A 171 -11.21 -16.22 18.55
C TYR A 171 -12.20 -17.24 19.16
N ARG A 172 -12.22 -17.37 20.48
CA ARG A 172 -13.16 -18.28 21.18
C ARG A 172 -14.61 -17.92 20.88
N THR A 173 -14.97 -16.65 21.03
CA THR A 173 -16.35 -16.20 20.83
C THR A 173 -16.77 -16.28 19.35
N SER A 174 -15.90 -15.87 18.41
CA SER A 174 -16.27 -15.74 17.00
C SER A 174 -16.09 -17.02 16.19
N ILE A 175 -15.11 -17.84 16.53
CA ILE A 175 -14.75 -19.04 15.75
C ILE A 175 -15.23 -20.32 16.45
N LEU A 176 -15.02 -20.44 17.76
CA LEU A 176 -15.44 -21.61 18.52
C LEU A 176 -16.88 -21.49 19.06
N MET A 177 -17.51 -20.31 18.94
CA MET A 177 -18.87 -20.02 19.45
C MET A 177 -18.99 -20.32 20.95
N GLU A 178 -17.92 -20.17 21.70
CA GLU A 178 -17.88 -20.28 23.16
C GLU A 178 -18.32 -18.93 23.75
N GLY A 179 -19.46 -18.91 24.43
CA GLY A 179 -20.03 -17.71 25.09
C GLY A 179 -19.99 -17.83 26.60
#